data_a2b12e4fb1f7bb005fe4403216accbda
#
_entry.id   a2b12e4fb1f7bb005fe4403216accbda
#
_cell.length_a   1.000
_cell.length_b   1.000
_cell.length_c   1.000
_cell.angle_alpha   90.00
_cell.angle_beta   90.00
_cell.angle_gamma   90.00
#
_symmetry.space_group_name_H-M   'P 1'
#
loop_
_entity.id
_entity.type
_entity.pdbx_description
1 polymer ?
#
loop_
_entity_poly.entity_id
_entity_poly.type
_entity_poly.pdbx_seq_one_letter_code
_entity_poly.pdbx_strand_id
1 'polypeptide(L)'
;MEYLFSIETDRLVLSDLTEDDKNFVFELFSNSSVLEFYDLKAFTSLEEAQALIEKMHKKWDEQLGFRHAIRHKQDGTMLGTCGVNAIKPIGEDFSVVIGYELHPHAWGEGYMQEALVGLIQYLKQERLFQKQIKYVWAEIFEQNIRSQQVVHKLGFELIGDTANKTGNNLSASLLKFELKLF
;
A
#
# COMPACT_ATOMS: atom_id res chain seq x y z
N MET A 1 -10.47 -6.99 -19.75
CA MET A 1 -9.91 -7.27 -18.41
C MET A 1 -11.00 -6.90 -17.41
N GLU A 2 -11.48 -7.83 -16.61
CA GLU A 2 -12.46 -7.51 -15.56
C GLU A 2 -11.76 -6.71 -14.48
N TYR A 3 -12.27 -5.52 -14.13
CA TYR A 3 -11.73 -4.73 -13.02
C TYR A 3 -11.87 -5.54 -11.73
N LEU A 4 -10.83 -5.54 -10.89
CA LEU A 4 -10.83 -6.32 -9.65
C LEU A 4 -11.97 -5.87 -8.73
N PHE A 5 -11.97 -4.62 -8.35
CA PHE A 5 -13.00 -3.89 -7.59
C PHE A 5 -12.53 -2.45 -7.38
N SER A 6 -13.42 -1.57 -6.98
CA SER A 6 -13.07 -0.21 -6.59
C SER A 6 -13.55 0.11 -5.19
N ILE A 7 -12.83 0.97 -4.49
CA ILE A 7 -13.22 1.49 -3.18
C ILE A 7 -13.38 3.00 -3.33
N GLU A 8 -14.55 3.50 -2.98
CA GLU A 8 -14.83 4.93 -2.99
C GLU A 8 -14.82 5.49 -1.58
N THR A 9 -14.24 6.68 -1.42
CA THR A 9 -14.26 7.49 -0.20
C THR A 9 -14.87 8.87 -0.51
N ASP A 10 -14.77 9.79 0.39
CA ASP A 10 -15.30 11.15 0.15
C ASP A 10 -14.61 11.83 -1.03
N ARG A 11 -13.28 11.80 -1.09
CA ARG A 11 -12.47 12.51 -2.08
C ARG A 11 -11.76 11.58 -3.08
N LEU A 12 -11.71 10.26 -2.82
CA LEU A 12 -10.84 9.34 -3.54
C LEU A 12 -11.61 8.18 -4.17
N VAL A 13 -11.03 7.65 -5.25
CA VAL A 13 -11.34 6.34 -5.82
C VAL A 13 -10.07 5.50 -5.80
N LEU A 14 -10.11 4.35 -5.13
CA LEU A 14 -9.08 3.34 -5.21
C LEU A 14 -9.48 2.34 -6.29
N SER A 15 -8.72 2.22 -7.34
CA SER A 15 -9.02 1.36 -8.49
C SER A 15 -7.76 0.66 -8.99
N ASP A 16 -7.94 -0.34 -9.84
CA ASP A 16 -6.81 -1.06 -10.40
C ASP A 16 -5.78 -0.16 -11.05
N LEU A 17 -4.52 -0.58 -10.95
CA LEU A 17 -3.46 -0.05 -11.79
C LEU A 17 -3.66 -0.59 -13.22
N THR A 18 -3.57 0.29 -14.21
CA THR A 18 -3.69 -0.03 -15.62
C THR A 18 -2.43 0.38 -16.39
N GLU A 19 -2.32 -0.02 -17.65
CA GLU A 19 -1.20 0.41 -18.51
C GLU A 19 -1.14 1.93 -18.68
N ASP A 20 -2.27 2.62 -18.62
CA ASP A 20 -2.33 4.07 -18.72
C ASP A 20 -1.64 4.76 -17.53
N ASP A 21 -1.50 4.07 -16.40
CA ASP A 21 -0.84 4.57 -15.21
C ASP A 21 0.69 4.48 -15.26
N LYS A 22 1.25 3.85 -16.26
CA LYS A 22 2.67 3.55 -16.37
C LYS A 22 3.56 4.78 -16.17
N ASN A 23 3.19 5.92 -16.75
CA ASN A 23 3.97 7.14 -16.63
C ASN A 23 4.00 7.64 -15.18
N PHE A 24 2.85 7.65 -14.50
CA PHE A 24 2.79 8.07 -13.10
C PHE A 24 3.49 7.06 -12.17
N VAL A 25 3.33 5.77 -12.41
CA VAL A 25 4.04 4.73 -11.65
C VAL A 25 5.55 4.88 -11.79
N PHE A 26 6.03 5.19 -13.01
CA PHE A 26 7.44 5.50 -13.22
C PHE A 26 7.87 6.74 -12.44
N GLU A 27 7.12 7.85 -12.52
CA GLU A 27 7.39 9.08 -11.79
C GLU A 27 7.43 8.83 -10.27
N LEU A 28 6.45 8.10 -9.74
CA LEU A 28 6.35 7.78 -8.32
C LEU A 28 7.56 6.98 -7.82
N PHE A 29 7.94 5.91 -8.54
CA PHE A 29 9.02 5.00 -8.13
C PHE A 29 10.41 5.37 -8.66
N SER A 30 10.55 6.49 -9.37
CA SER A 30 11.85 7.15 -9.61
C SER A 30 12.11 8.32 -8.67
N ASN A 31 11.13 8.73 -7.87
CA ASN A 31 11.26 9.86 -6.95
C ASN A 31 12.02 9.46 -5.68
N SER A 32 13.17 10.07 -5.45
CA SER A 32 14.04 9.76 -4.30
C SER A 32 13.38 10.02 -2.95
N SER A 33 12.49 11.01 -2.85
CA SER A 33 11.77 11.31 -1.60
C SER A 33 10.69 10.27 -1.28
N VAL A 34 10.11 9.62 -2.28
CA VAL A 34 9.18 8.50 -2.10
C VAL A 34 9.95 7.25 -1.66
N LEU A 35 11.13 7.03 -2.21
CA LEU A 35 11.96 5.84 -1.98
C LEU A 35 12.90 5.99 -0.78
N GLU A 36 12.90 7.12 -0.08
CA GLU A 36 13.78 7.37 1.06
C GLU A 36 13.75 6.23 2.10
N PHE A 37 12.56 5.68 2.33
CA PHE A 37 12.33 4.57 3.28
C PHE A 37 11.79 3.33 2.57
N TYR A 38 12.33 3.02 1.40
CA TYR A 38 11.90 1.89 0.60
C TYR A 38 13.06 0.94 0.32
N ASP A 39 12.79 -0.35 0.34
CA ASP A 39 13.74 -1.39 -0.10
C ASP A 39 13.58 -1.67 -1.61
N LEU A 40 13.51 -0.60 -2.40
CA LEU A 40 13.39 -0.66 -3.85
C LEU A 40 14.40 0.32 -4.48
N LYS A 41 15.08 -0.13 -5.51
CA LYS A 41 15.89 0.79 -6.33
C LYS A 41 14.98 1.69 -7.14
N ALA A 42 15.37 2.95 -7.29
CA ALA A 42 14.67 3.89 -8.14
C ALA A 42 14.56 3.34 -9.58
N PHE A 43 13.37 3.48 -10.15
CA PHE A 43 13.15 3.09 -11.54
C PHE A 43 13.96 3.99 -12.48
N THR A 44 14.50 3.38 -13.52
CA THR A 44 15.33 4.04 -14.54
C THR A 44 14.67 4.01 -15.91
N SER A 45 13.60 3.23 -16.07
CA SER A 45 12.87 3.12 -17.32
C SER A 45 11.37 2.85 -17.13
N LEU A 46 10.57 3.16 -18.15
CA LEU A 46 9.13 2.90 -18.17
C LEU A 46 8.80 1.39 -18.17
N GLU A 47 9.70 0.56 -18.66
CA GLU A 47 9.55 -0.90 -18.66
C GLU A 47 9.52 -1.46 -17.23
N GLU A 48 10.24 -0.85 -16.29
CA GLU A 48 10.19 -1.24 -14.88
C GLU A 48 8.84 -0.92 -14.25
N ALA A 49 8.23 0.22 -14.61
CA ALA A 49 6.88 0.57 -14.19
C ALA A 49 5.82 -0.38 -14.78
N GLN A 50 5.96 -0.72 -16.07
CA GLN A 50 5.13 -1.71 -16.72
C GLN A 50 5.23 -3.07 -16.03
N ALA A 51 6.44 -3.55 -15.78
CA ALA A 51 6.67 -4.82 -15.09
C ALA A 51 6.10 -4.83 -13.67
N LEU A 52 6.10 -3.68 -12.96
CA LEU A 52 5.45 -3.56 -11.67
C LEU A 52 3.92 -3.73 -11.78
N ILE A 53 3.27 -3.07 -12.75
CA ILE A 53 1.83 -3.18 -12.98
C ILE A 53 1.45 -4.64 -13.28
N GLU A 54 2.15 -5.29 -14.21
CA GLU A 54 1.94 -6.69 -14.54
C GLU A 54 2.13 -7.63 -13.34
N LYS A 55 3.16 -7.37 -12.51
CA LYS A 55 3.40 -8.10 -11.27
C LYS A 55 2.25 -7.94 -10.29
N MET A 56 1.61 -6.77 -10.21
CA MET A 56 0.47 -6.55 -9.31
C MET A 56 -0.76 -7.30 -9.81
N HIS A 57 -1.02 -7.34 -11.12
CA HIS A 57 -2.09 -8.14 -11.71
C HIS A 57 -1.87 -9.64 -11.44
N LYS A 58 -0.66 -10.15 -11.72
CA LYS A 58 -0.31 -11.54 -11.41
C LYS A 58 -0.51 -11.89 -9.93
N LYS A 59 -0.18 -10.95 -9.04
CA LYS A 59 -0.35 -11.12 -7.59
C LYS A 59 -1.81 -11.30 -7.19
N TRP A 60 -2.73 -10.60 -7.88
CA TRP A 60 -4.16 -10.79 -7.72
C TRP A 60 -4.60 -12.17 -8.21
N ASP A 61 -4.20 -12.57 -9.41
CA ASP A 61 -4.55 -13.86 -10.00
C ASP A 61 -4.08 -15.03 -9.13
N GLU A 62 -2.91 -14.89 -8.50
CA GLU A 62 -2.35 -15.86 -7.56
C GLU A 62 -2.93 -15.74 -6.13
N GLN A 63 -3.86 -14.82 -5.88
CA GLN A 63 -4.48 -14.57 -4.57
C GLN A 63 -3.46 -14.21 -3.46
N LEU A 64 -2.38 -13.56 -3.81
CA LEU A 64 -1.30 -13.16 -2.90
C LEU A 64 -1.44 -11.72 -2.39
N GLY A 65 -2.29 -10.91 -3.01
CA GLY A 65 -2.51 -9.51 -2.68
C GLY A 65 -2.94 -8.68 -3.88
N PHE A 66 -2.94 -7.36 -3.73
CA PHE A 66 -3.30 -6.41 -4.78
C PHE A 66 -2.72 -5.03 -4.52
N ARG A 67 -2.73 -4.19 -5.54
CA ARG A 67 -2.33 -2.79 -5.45
C ARG A 67 -3.29 -1.95 -6.27
N HIS A 68 -3.89 -0.94 -5.63
CA HIS A 68 -4.74 0.05 -6.28
C HIS A 68 -4.01 1.38 -6.50
N ALA A 69 -4.35 2.07 -7.58
CA ALA A 69 -4.12 3.48 -7.74
C ALA A 69 -5.04 4.27 -6.79
N ILE A 70 -4.51 5.31 -6.18
CA ILE A 70 -5.29 6.31 -5.42
C ILE A 70 -5.54 7.47 -6.36
N ARG A 71 -6.82 7.73 -6.70
CA ARG A 71 -7.20 8.79 -7.63
C ARG A 71 -8.09 9.82 -6.94
N HIS A 72 -7.87 11.08 -7.27
CA HIS A 72 -8.77 12.15 -6.83
C HIS A 72 -10.10 12.05 -7.59
N LYS A 73 -11.22 12.10 -6.87
CA LYS A 73 -12.56 11.81 -7.41
C LYS A 73 -13.05 12.81 -8.45
N GLN A 74 -12.63 14.09 -8.33
CA GLN A 74 -13.13 15.17 -9.19
C GLN A 74 -12.53 15.14 -10.58
N ASP A 75 -11.25 14.83 -10.71
CA ASP A 75 -10.50 14.98 -11.95
C ASP A 75 -9.75 13.72 -12.38
N GLY A 76 -9.80 12.63 -11.58
CA GLY A 76 -9.10 11.38 -11.85
C GLY A 76 -7.59 11.45 -11.64
N THR A 77 -7.03 12.57 -11.14
CA THR A 77 -5.60 12.73 -10.90
C THR A 77 -5.09 11.61 -10.00
N MET A 78 -4.09 10.90 -10.44
CA MET A 78 -3.44 9.86 -9.63
C MET A 78 -2.53 10.52 -8.58
N LEU A 79 -2.69 10.10 -7.32
CA LEU A 79 -1.99 10.65 -6.17
C LEU A 79 -0.93 9.70 -5.61
N GLY A 80 -1.09 8.41 -5.84
CA GLY A 80 -0.22 7.36 -5.31
C GLY A 80 -0.82 5.99 -5.45
N THR A 81 -0.36 5.05 -4.61
CA THR A 81 -0.88 3.69 -4.58
C THR A 81 -1.05 3.18 -3.16
N CYS A 82 -1.96 2.22 -2.95
CA CYS A 82 -2.09 1.45 -1.73
C CYS A 82 -2.64 0.05 -2.01
N GLY A 83 -2.45 -0.87 -1.07
CA GLY A 83 -3.00 -2.22 -1.23
C GLY A 83 -2.44 -3.24 -0.24
N VAL A 84 -2.66 -4.50 -0.57
CA VAL A 84 -2.22 -5.66 0.21
C VAL A 84 -0.97 -6.26 -0.42
N ASN A 85 0.15 -6.20 0.29
CA ASN A 85 1.43 -6.74 -0.16
C ASN A 85 1.55 -8.25 0.04
N ALA A 86 0.92 -8.78 1.10
CA ALA A 86 0.94 -10.21 1.41
C ALA A 86 -0.26 -10.58 2.27
N ILE A 87 -0.70 -11.83 2.15
CA ILE A 87 -1.70 -12.46 3.02
C ILE A 87 -0.98 -13.57 3.78
N LYS A 88 -1.13 -13.59 5.10
CA LYS A 88 -0.45 -14.55 5.97
C LYS A 88 -1.46 -15.27 6.86
N PRO A 89 -1.41 -16.60 6.97
CA PRO A 89 -2.23 -17.33 7.94
C PRO A 89 -1.77 -17.05 9.37
N ILE A 90 -2.72 -16.96 10.30
CA ILE A 90 -2.48 -16.87 11.76
C ILE A 90 -3.47 -17.83 12.43
N GLY A 91 -3.02 -19.03 12.76
CA GLY A 91 -3.91 -20.09 13.25
C GLY A 91 -5.00 -20.38 12.22
N GLU A 92 -6.27 -20.20 12.61
CA GLU A 92 -7.44 -20.34 11.70
C GLU A 92 -7.81 -19.06 10.95
N ASP A 93 -7.21 -17.93 11.33
CA ASP A 93 -7.48 -16.60 10.78
C ASP A 93 -6.42 -16.20 9.74
N PHE A 94 -6.63 -15.03 9.13
CA PHE A 94 -5.68 -14.44 8.18
C PHE A 94 -5.36 -13.00 8.58
N SER A 95 -4.11 -12.61 8.30
CA SER A 95 -3.65 -11.23 8.34
C SER A 95 -3.22 -10.77 6.95
N VAL A 96 -3.22 -9.47 6.75
CA VAL A 96 -2.65 -8.84 5.57
C VAL A 96 -1.53 -7.88 5.96
N VAL A 97 -0.52 -7.78 5.11
CA VAL A 97 0.50 -6.72 5.18
C VAL A 97 0.13 -5.67 4.15
N ILE A 98 -0.15 -4.46 4.58
CA ILE A 98 -0.44 -3.36 3.67
C ILE A 98 0.82 -2.62 3.27
N GLY A 99 0.77 -1.99 2.08
CA GLY A 99 1.77 -1.06 1.60
C GLY A 99 1.11 0.12 0.91
N TYR A 100 1.76 1.29 0.95
CA TYR A 100 1.20 2.52 0.42
C TYR A 100 2.27 3.57 0.16
N GLU A 101 2.09 4.34 -0.89
CA GLU A 101 2.93 5.46 -1.28
C GLU A 101 2.08 6.59 -1.85
N LEU A 102 2.45 7.85 -1.55
CA LEU A 102 1.93 9.04 -2.21
C LEU A 102 3.04 9.80 -2.90
N HIS A 103 2.71 10.36 -4.05
CA HIS A 103 3.58 11.35 -4.68
C HIS A 103 3.71 12.60 -3.78
N PRO A 104 4.88 13.25 -3.70
CA PRO A 104 5.11 14.38 -2.80
C PRO A 104 4.09 15.51 -2.92
N HIS A 105 3.55 15.79 -4.11
CA HIS A 105 2.54 16.82 -4.31
C HIS A 105 1.21 16.56 -3.56
N ALA A 106 0.96 15.31 -3.15
CA ALA A 106 -0.24 14.90 -2.42
C ALA A 106 0.00 14.74 -0.91
N TRP A 107 1.20 15.05 -0.41
CA TRP A 107 1.50 14.94 1.02
C TRP A 107 0.83 16.06 1.83
N GLY A 108 0.53 15.78 3.09
CA GLY A 108 -0.03 16.76 4.02
C GLY A 108 -1.56 16.94 3.95
N GLU A 109 -2.20 16.46 2.89
CA GLU A 109 -3.62 16.66 2.61
C GLU A 109 -4.55 15.61 3.24
N GLY A 110 -3.98 14.62 3.93
CA GLY A 110 -4.74 13.53 4.57
C GLY A 110 -5.21 12.44 3.62
N TYR A 111 -4.83 12.47 2.35
CA TYR A 111 -5.27 11.49 1.34
C TYR A 111 -4.89 10.05 1.69
N MET A 112 -3.68 9.81 2.20
CA MET A 112 -3.30 8.45 2.57
C MET A 112 -4.12 7.92 3.74
N GLN A 113 -4.40 8.73 4.74
CA GLN A 113 -5.26 8.34 5.85
C GLN A 113 -6.66 7.97 5.35
N GLU A 114 -7.25 8.79 4.47
CA GLU A 114 -8.55 8.53 3.87
C GLU A 114 -8.56 7.25 3.02
N ALA A 115 -7.56 7.05 2.17
CA ALA A 115 -7.42 5.85 1.35
C ALA A 115 -7.34 4.58 2.21
N LEU A 116 -6.53 4.61 3.27
CA LEU A 116 -6.38 3.46 4.17
C LEU A 116 -7.64 3.20 5.02
N VAL A 117 -8.40 4.24 5.40
CA VAL A 117 -9.73 4.04 6.03
C VAL A 117 -10.64 3.27 5.09
N GLY A 118 -10.72 3.65 3.82
CA GLY A 118 -11.51 2.93 2.81
C GLY A 118 -11.05 1.48 2.64
N LEU A 119 -9.75 1.26 2.51
CA LEU A 119 -9.16 -0.08 2.41
C LEU A 119 -9.47 -0.95 3.64
N ILE A 120 -9.31 -0.41 4.85
CA ILE A 120 -9.59 -1.12 6.11
C ILE A 120 -11.08 -1.47 6.21
N GLN A 121 -11.97 -0.56 5.84
CA GLN A 121 -13.42 -0.83 5.82
C GLN A 121 -13.77 -1.94 4.84
N TYR A 122 -13.19 -1.93 3.64
CA TYR A 122 -13.34 -3.02 2.68
C TYR A 122 -12.89 -4.37 3.28
N LEU A 123 -11.71 -4.43 3.88
CA LEU A 123 -11.16 -5.64 4.49
C LEU A 123 -11.99 -6.15 5.69
N LYS A 124 -12.75 -5.26 6.35
CA LYS A 124 -13.70 -5.64 7.41
C LYS A 124 -14.99 -6.25 6.87
N GLN A 125 -15.49 -5.71 5.78
CA GLN A 125 -16.80 -6.04 5.24
C GLN A 125 -16.75 -7.23 4.28
N GLU A 126 -15.68 -7.32 3.51
CA GLU A 126 -15.53 -8.28 2.44
C GLU A 126 -14.53 -9.40 2.79
N ARG A 127 -14.75 -10.56 2.18
CA ARG A 127 -13.81 -11.68 2.26
C ARG A 127 -12.80 -11.58 1.12
N LEU A 128 -11.60 -11.18 1.42
CA LEU A 128 -10.51 -11.14 0.44
C LEU A 128 -10.12 -12.57 0.04
N PHE A 129 -10.35 -12.95 -1.23
CA PHE A 129 -10.11 -14.30 -1.74
C PHE A 129 -10.76 -15.39 -0.86
N GLN A 130 -12.02 -15.15 -0.43
CA GLN A 130 -12.78 -16.00 0.48
C GLN A 130 -12.21 -16.14 1.90
N LYS A 131 -11.15 -15.38 2.23
CA LYS A 131 -10.52 -15.34 3.54
C LYS A 131 -11.06 -14.17 4.37
N GLN A 132 -11.43 -14.43 5.61
CA GLN A 132 -11.73 -13.37 6.56
C GLN A 132 -10.43 -12.81 7.14
N ILE A 133 -10.20 -11.53 6.94
CA ILE A 133 -9.01 -10.87 7.45
C ILE A 133 -9.30 -10.38 8.87
N LYS A 134 -8.49 -10.81 9.82
CA LYS A 134 -8.62 -10.44 11.23
C LYS A 134 -7.65 -9.36 11.67
N TYR A 135 -6.46 -9.33 11.05
CA TYR A 135 -5.41 -8.37 11.38
C TYR A 135 -4.89 -7.69 10.13
N VAL A 136 -4.62 -6.40 10.25
CA VAL A 136 -3.90 -5.62 9.25
C VAL A 136 -2.56 -5.24 9.84
N TRP A 137 -1.47 -5.55 9.14
CA TRP A 137 -0.11 -5.21 9.53
C TRP A 137 0.48 -4.16 8.60
N ALA A 138 1.27 -3.26 9.18
CA ALA A 138 2.13 -2.35 8.45
C ALA A 138 3.56 -2.52 8.96
N GLU A 139 4.51 -2.67 8.05
CA GLU A 139 5.94 -2.75 8.35
C GLU A 139 6.58 -1.45 7.89
N ILE A 140 7.10 -0.65 8.84
CA ILE A 140 7.53 0.74 8.61
C ILE A 140 8.92 0.93 9.18
N PHE A 141 9.84 1.49 8.40
CA PHE A 141 11.17 1.86 8.90
C PHE A 141 11.06 2.84 10.09
N GLU A 142 11.86 2.61 11.11
CA GLU A 142 11.87 3.41 12.34
C GLU A 142 12.04 4.92 12.07
N GLN A 143 12.79 5.30 11.03
CA GLN A 143 12.99 6.70 10.65
C GLN A 143 11.81 7.30 9.87
N ASN A 144 10.88 6.47 9.36
CA ASN A 144 9.74 6.96 8.58
C ASN A 144 8.59 7.44 9.49
N ILE A 145 8.83 8.54 10.18
CA ILE A 145 7.88 9.13 11.14
C ILE A 145 6.55 9.49 10.46
N ARG A 146 6.58 9.94 9.20
CA ARG A 146 5.35 10.27 8.44
C ARG A 146 4.43 9.06 8.32
N SER A 147 4.97 7.91 7.91
CA SER A 147 4.20 6.68 7.79
C SER A 147 3.69 6.16 9.14
N GLN A 148 4.51 6.25 10.20
CA GLN A 148 4.09 5.89 11.55
C GLN A 148 2.92 6.74 12.04
N GLN A 149 2.94 8.06 11.80
CA GLN A 149 1.82 8.95 12.15
C GLN A 149 0.52 8.57 11.45
N VAL A 150 0.58 8.12 10.19
CA VAL A 150 -0.61 7.66 9.46
C VAL A 150 -1.22 6.45 10.15
N VAL A 151 -0.44 5.41 10.42
CA VAL A 151 -0.98 4.17 11.04
C VAL A 151 -1.41 4.40 12.49
N HIS A 152 -0.72 5.22 13.26
CA HIS A 152 -1.16 5.59 14.61
C HIS A 152 -2.53 6.28 14.62
N LYS A 153 -2.77 7.23 13.71
CA LYS A 153 -4.08 7.89 13.57
C LYS A 153 -5.20 6.93 13.19
N LEU A 154 -4.87 5.80 12.57
CA LEU A 154 -5.81 4.75 12.21
C LEU A 154 -6.01 3.70 13.32
N GLY A 155 -5.35 3.87 14.47
CA GLY A 155 -5.48 2.99 15.62
C GLY A 155 -4.60 1.74 15.56
N PHE A 156 -3.57 1.72 14.72
CA PHE A 156 -2.57 0.65 14.77
C PHE A 156 -1.71 0.76 16.02
N GLU A 157 -1.39 -0.38 16.61
CA GLU A 157 -0.49 -0.51 17.75
C GLU A 157 0.86 -1.08 17.32
N LEU A 158 1.95 -0.58 17.89
CA LEU A 158 3.28 -1.13 17.71
C LEU A 158 3.37 -2.47 18.45
N ILE A 159 3.61 -3.57 17.73
CA ILE A 159 3.70 -4.93 18.32
C ILE A 159 5.11 -5.51 18.32
N GLY A 160 6.09 -4.82 17.79
CA GLY A 160 7.48 -5.24 17.77
C GLY A 160 8.27 -4.66 16.63
N ASP A 161 9.49 -5.15 16.50
CA ASP A 161 10.35 -4.92 15.34
C ASP A 161 10.52 -6.23 14.57
N THR A 162 10.71 -6.13 13.28
CA THR A 162 11.16 -7.24 12.45
C THR A 162 12.66 -7.06 12.21
N ALA A 163 13.43 -8.14 12.37
CA ALA A 163 14.89 -8.10 12.28
C ALA A 163 15.38 -7.37 11.01
N ASN A 164 16.44 -6.60 11.20
CA ASN A 164 17.17 -5.79 10.21
C ASN A 164 17.00 -6.22 8.76
N LYS A 165 16.19 -5.50 7.99
CA LYS A 165 16.28 -5.52 6.54
C LYS A 165 17.29 -4.45 6.11
N THR A 166 18.30 -4.84 5.38
CA THR A 166 19.20 -3.92 4.69
C THR A 166 18.47 -3.36 3.48
N GLY A 167 17.87 -2.18 3.62
CA GLY A 167 17.41 -1.37 2.49
C GLY A 167 18.53 -0.46 1.98
N ASN A 168 18.30 0.31 0.93
CA ASN A 168 19.24 1.24 0.29
C ASN A 168 19.99 2.10 1.32
N ASN A 169 21.14 1.61 1.83
CA ASN A 169 22.01 2.25 2.83
C ASN A 169 21.47 2.41 4.26
N LEU A 170 20.35 1.82 4.61
CA LEU A 170 19.80 1.87 5.96
C LEU A 170 19.91 0.50 6.64
N SER A 171 20.82 0.38 7.59
CA SER A 171 20.75 -0.61 8.67
C SER A 171 19.72 -0.09 9.68
N ALA A 172 18.44 -0.24 9.36
CA ALA A 172 17.38 0.33 10.17
C ALA A 172 16.40 -0.76 10.62
N SER A 173 15.93 -0.64 11.86
CA SER A 173 14.85 -1.48 12.39
C SER A 173 13.56 -1.22 11.59
N LEU A 174 12.89 -2.28 11.22
CA LEU A 174 11.59 -2.25 10.60
C LEU A 174 10.54 -2.53 11.69
N LEU A 175 9.80 -1.49 12.08
CA LEU A 175 8.76 -1.56 13.09
C LEU A 175 7.52 -2.24 12.52
N LYS A 176 6.91 -3.14 13.30
CA LYS A 176 5.68 -3.81 12.93
C LYS A 176 4.51 -3.23 13.73
N PHE A 177 3.54 -2.71 13.00
CA PHE A 177 2.27 -2.19 13.54
C PHE A 177 1.13 -3.14 13.20
N GLU A 178 0.16 -3.27 14.09
CA GLU A 178 -1.01 -4.13 13.93
C GLU A 178 -2.29 -3.36 14.21
N LEU A 179 -3.31 -3.59 13.39
CA LEU A 179 -4.69 -3.23 13.64
C LEU A 179 -5.54 -4.51 13.65
N LYS A 180 -6.22 -4.75 14.76
CA LYS A 180 -7.21 -5.83 14.86
C LYS A 180 -8.55 -5.34 14.30
N LEU A 181 -9.14 -6.12 13.39
CA LEU A 181 -10.40 -5.75 12.73
C LEU A 181 -11.66 -6.17 13.49
N PHE A 182 -11.57 -7.25 14.29
CA PHE A 182 -12.67 -7.83 15.08
C PHE A 182 -12.20 -8.29 16.45
#